data_433c116038b6027769a848a81d495a3a
#
_entry.id   433c116038b6027769a848a81d495a3a
#
_cell.length_a   1.000
_cell.length_b   1.000
_cell.length_c   1.000
_cell.angle_alpha   90.00
_cell.angle_beta   90.00
_cell.angle_gamma   90.00
#
_symmetry.space_group_name_H-M   'P 1'
#
loop_
_entity.id
_entity.type
_entity.pdbx_description
1 polymer ?
#
loop_
_entity_poly.entity_id
_entity_poly.type
_entity_poly.pdbx_seq_one_letter_code
_entity_poly.pdbx_strand_id
1 'polypeptide(L)'
;MNLLPNLTLIIGGACSGKTSFAENLTLNNGPNNLYIATAEPFDKEMKSKIDLHQKSRALQKWKTVEAFHNLAETLDGMKEVKFDTILIDCLTMWLTNKFLKNKDLPQEFSRLVESVREQKMKLVIVTNELGYGIVPDNKMAREFRNLNGQLNQQIAAEADLVIQVVAGLPRTLKGSLPKVSNDY
;
A
#
# COMPACT_ATOMS: atom_id res chain seq x y z
N MET A 1 10.85 -3.56 -22.40
CA MET A 1 10.30 -3.83 -21.05
C MET A 1 9.25 -2.77 -20.77
N ASN A 2 8.00 -3.16 -20.53
CA ASN A 2 6.99 -2.21 -20.03
C ASN A 2 7.29 -1.97 -18.56
N LEU A 3 7.87 -0.84 -18.24
CA LEU A 3 8.18 -0.43 -16.88
C LEU A 3 6.87 -0.07 -16.15
N LEU A 4 6.84 -0.26 -14.83
CA LEU A 4 5.75 0.25 -14.00
C LEU A 4 5.53 1.75 -14.24
N PRO A 5 4.30 2.24 -14.21
CA PRO A 5 4.02 3.68 -14.19
C PRO A 5 4.52 4.31 -12.87
N ASN A 6 4.41 5.64 -12.75
CA ASN A 6 4.94 6.33 -11.58
C ASN A 6 4.18 5.94 -10.30
N LEU A 7 2.85 5.86 -10.38
CA LEU A 7 2.03 5.47 -9.23
C LEU A 7 1.08 4.33 -9.58
N THR A 8 1.21 3.23 -8.87
CA THR A 8 0.33 2.06 -8.94
C THR A 8 -0.37 1.85 -7.60
N LEU A 9 -1.70 1.78 -7.61
CA LEU A 9 -2.51 1.43 -6.45
C LEU A 9 -3.06 0.01 -6.60
N ILE A 10 -2.84 -0.84 -5.59
CA ILE A 10 -3.32 -2.21 -5.54
C ILE A 10 -4.33 -2.36 -4.41
N ILE A 11 -5.58 -2.66 -4.76
CA ILE A 11 -6.72 -2.74 -3.84
C ILE A 11 -7.20 -4.19 -3.75
N GLY A 12 -7.61 -4.65 -2.57
CA GLY A 12 -8.23 -5.96 -2.43
C GLY A 12 -8.70 -6.24 -1.01
N GLY A 13 -9.56 -7.22 -0.84
CA GLY A 13 -10.03 -7.67 0.46
C GLY A 13 -8.93 -8.32 1.31
N ALA A 14 -9.25 -8.67 2.54
CA ALA A 14 -8.35 -9.47 3.38
C ALA A 14 -8.02 -10.80 2.68
N CYS A 15 -6.77 -11.23 2.77
CA CYS A 15 -6.28 -12.48 2.16
C CYS A 15 -6.53 -12.61 0.64
N SER A 16 -6.70 -11.50 -0.08
CA SER A 16 -6.95 -11.52 -1.53
C SER A 16 -5.74 -11.88 -2.40
N GLY A 17 -4.54 -11.93 -1.80
CA GLY A 17 -3.27 -12.09 -2.53
C GLY A 17 -2.62 -10.78 -2.98
N LYS A 18 -3.19 -9.61 -2.62
CA LYS A 18 -2.71 -8.29 -3.06
C LYS A 18 -1.26 -7.98 -2.69
N THR A 19 -0.81 -8.36 -1.48
CA THR A 19 0.59 -8.14 -1.04
C THR A 19 1.55 -8.94 -1.90
N SER A 20 1.31 -10.24 -2.09
CA SER A 20 2.15 -11.10 -2.94
C SER A 20 2.18 -10.61 -4.39
N PHE A 21 1.04 -10.17 -4.91
CA PHE A 21 0.96 -9.57 -6.23
C PHE A 21 1.79 -8.28 -6.32
N ALA A 22 1.69 -7.40 -5.32
CA ALA A 22 2.45 -6.14 -5.25
C ALA A 22 3.97 -6.38 -5.15
N GLU A 23 4.39 -7.34 -4.32
CA GLU A 23 5.79 -7.74 -4.18
C GLU A 23 6.34 -8.26 -5.52
N ASN A 24 5.64 -9.18 -6.20
CA ASN A 24 6.05 -9.70 -7.50
C ASN A 24 6.13 -8.60 -8.57
N LEU A 25 5.13 -7.73 -8.61
CA LEU A 25 5.11 -6.61 -9.55
C LEU A 25 6.30 -5.66 -9.34
N THR A 26 6.64 -5.38 -8.08
CA THR A 26 7.78 -4.53 -7.70
C THR A 26 9.12 -5.17 -8.06
N LEU A 27 9.31 -6.45 -7.72
CA LEU A 27 10.55 -7.18 -7.99
C LEU A 27 10.85 -7.30 -9.48
N ASN A 28 9.81 -7.41 -10.32
CA ASN A 28 9.95 -7.44 -11.77
C ASN A 28 10.32 -6.08 -12.38
N ASN A 29 10.22 -4.98 -11.63
CA ASN A 29 10.58 -3.64 -12.11
C ASN A 29 12.07 -3.30 -11.92
N GLY A 30 12.75 -3.96 -10.96
CA GLY A 30 14.19 -3.77 -10.71
C GLY A 30 14.64 -4.40 -9.39
N PRO A 31 15.96 -4.50 -9.15
CA PRO A 31 16.52 -5.20 -7.99
C PRO A 31 16.66 -4.33 -6.74
N ASN A 32 16.62 -2.99 -6.87
CA ASN A 32 16.87 -2.07 -5.74
C ASN A 32 15.56 -1.48 -5.22
N ASN A 33 14.84 -2.24 -4.40
CA ASN A 33 13.51 -1.88 -3.94
C ASN A 33 13.47 -1.56 -2.44
N LEU A 34 12.62 -0.58 -2.09
CA LEU A 34 12.31 -0.22 -0.71
C LEU A 34 10.91 -0.73 -0.34
N TYR A 35 10.80 -1.39 0.80
CA TYR A 35 9.54 -1.76 1.43
C TYR A 35 9.26 -0.84 2.60
N ILE A 36 8.15 -0.14 2.59
CA ILE A 36 7.68 0.67 3.70
C ILE A 36 6.59 -0.10 4.43
N ALA A 37 6.91 -0.58 5.63
CA ALA A 37 5.99 -1.29 6.51
C ALA A 37 5.20 -0.30 7.36
N THR A 38 3.88 -0.40 7.33
CA THR A 38 2.99 0.50 8.08
C THR A 38 2.23 -0.20 9.22
N ALA A 39 2.33 -1.53 9.30
CA ALA A 39 1.65 -2.31 10.33
C ALA A 39 2.42 -2.27 11.65
N GLU A 40 1.87 -1.56 12.66
CA GLU A 40 2.35 -1.59 14.04
C GLU A 40 1.87 -2.90 14.71
N PRO A 41 2.74 -3.68 15.38
CA PRO A 41 2.36 -4.94 16.00
C PRO A 41 1.58 -4.68 17.31
N PHE A 42 0.26 -4.63 17.24
CA PHE A 42 -0.60 -4.40 18.42
C PHE A 42 -0.80 -5.64 19.29
N ASP A 43 -0.66 -6.83 18.70
CA ASP A 43 -0.85 -8.11 19.40
C ASP A 43 0.11 -9.20 18.88
N LYS A 44 0.08 -10.36 19.56
CA LYS A 44 0.96 -11.50 19.24
C LYS A 44 0.66 -12.12 17.87
N GLU A 45 -0.62 -12.13 17.46
CA GLU A 45 -1.04 -12.68 16.17
C GLU A 45 -0.49 -11.82 15.04
N MET A 46 -0.66 -10.50 15.15
CA MET A 46 -0.16 -9.53 14.20
C MET A 46 1.36 -9.56 14.11
N LYS A 47 2.06 -9.65 15.27
CA LYS A 47 3.51 -9.81 15.30
C LYS A 47 3.95 -11.06 14.54
N SER A 48 3.29 -12.19 14.74
CA SER A 48 3.62 -13.44 14.03
C SER A 48 3.41 -13.31 12.52
N LYS A 49 2.37 -12.60 12.07
CA LYS A 49 2.14 -12.32 10.64
C LYS A 49 3.24 -11.42 10.06
N ILE A 50 3.61 -10.36 10.77
CA ILE A 50 4.71 -9.47 10.38
C ILE A 50 6.02 -10.24 10.28
N ASP A 51 6.37 -11.07 11.27
CA ASP A 51 7.58 -11.89 11.29
C ASP A 51 7.63 -12.87 10.09
N LEU A 52 6.49 -13.47 9.73
CA LEU A 52 6.38 -14.35 8.57
C LEU A 52 6.65 -13.60 7.25
N HIS A 53 6.06 -12.42 7.07
CA HIS A 53 6.29 -11.56 5.91
C HIS A 53 7.73 -11.05 5.85
N GLN A 54 8.33 -10.70 6.99
CA GLN A 54 9.74 -10.29 7.04
C GLN A 54 10.68 -11.42 6.62
N LYS A 55 10.44 -12.65 7.08
CA LYS A 55 11.23 -13.83 6.70
C LYS A 55 11.15 -14.12 5.20
N SER A 56 9.96 -14.03 4.61
CA SER A 56 9.80 -14.24 3.16
C SER A 56 10.55 -13.20 2.35
N ARG A 57 10.55 -11.93 2.78
CA ARG A 57 11.27 -10.83 2.13
C ARG A 57 12.79 -10.87 2.31
N ALA A 58 13.28 -11.43 3.42
CA ALA A 58 14.73 -11.53 3.68
C ALA A 58 15.49 -12.26 2.57
N LEU A 59 14.84 -13.17 1.86
CA LEU A 59 15.40 -13.90 0.72
C LEU A 59 15.46 -13.04 -0.57
N GLN A 60 14.74 -11.93 -0.64
CA GLN A 60 14.52 -11.14 -1.86
C GLN A 60 15.25 -9.78 -1.88
N LYS A 61 16.19 -9.53 -0.95
CA LYS A 61 17.04 -8.31 -0.87
C LYS A 61 16.27 -6.99 -0.74
N TRP A 62 15.10 -6.98 -0.10
CA TRP A 62 14.41 -5.74 0.22
C TRP A 62 15.17 -4.89 1.23
N LYS A 63 15.24 -3.57 0.99
CA LYS A 63 15.46 -2.62 2.09
C LYS A 63 14.11 -2.35 2.75
N THR A 64 14.05 -2.38 4.07
CA THR A 64 12.79 -2.17 4.81
C THR A 64 12.91 -0.97 5.73
N VAL A 65 11.88 -0.13 5.73
CA VAL A 65 11.71 1.01 6.66
C VAL A 65 10.32 0.89 7.28
N GLU A 66 10.23 1.14 8.58
CA GLU A 66 8.95 1.19 9.30
C GLU A 66 8.43 2.63 9.34
N ALA A 67 7.17 2.83 8.93
CA ALA A 67 6.50 4.12 8.90
C ALA A 67 5.07 4.00 9.44
N PHE A 68 4.94 3.67 10.73
CA PHE A 68 3.64 3.42 11.36
C PHE A 68 2.76 4.67 11.40
N HIS A 69 3.34 5.85 11.61
CA HIS A 69 2.62 7.11 11.78
C HIS A 69 3.06 8.22 10.82
N ASN A 70 4.33 8.24 10.43
CA ASN A 70 4.99 9.33 9.70
C ASN A 70 5.24 8.98 8.23
N LEU A 71 4.25 8.38 7.55
CA LEU A 71 4.42 7.88 6.18
C LEU A 71 4.75 9.00 5.19
N ALA A 72 4.10 10.17 5.29
CA ALA A 72 4.36 11.31 4.43
C ALA A 72 5.80 11.83 4.60
N GLU A 73 6.25 12.05 5.85
CA GLU A 73 7.61 12.47 6.16
C GLU A 73 8.64 11.44 5.71
N THR A 74 8.33 10.15 5.83
CA THR A 74 9.20 9.07 5.35
C THR A 74 9.36 9.13 3.83
N LEU A 75 8.27 9.35 3.08
CA LEU A 75 8.32 9.52 1.63
C LEU A 75 9.12 10.76 1.23
N ASP A 76 8.92 11.88 1.92
CA ASP A 76 9.68 13.11 1.64
C ASP A 76 11.17 12.93 1.88
N GLY A 77 11.55 12.22 2.94
CA GLY A 77 12.95 11.90 3.23
C GLY A 77 13.61 10.97 2.22
N MET A 78 12.83 10.26 1.39
CA MET A 78 13.36 9.36 0.36
C MET A 78 13.56 10.02 -1.01
N LYS A 79 13.15 11.28 -1.23
CA LYS A 79 13.20 11.96 -2.54
C LYS A 79 14.60 12.00 -3.16
N GLU A 80 15.65 12.01 -2.35
CA GLU A 80 17.05 12.04 -2.81
C GLU A 80 17.72 10.66 -2.84
N VAL A 81 17.04 9.61 -2.36
CA VAL A 81 17.57 8.25 -2.36
C VAL A 81 17.07 7.53 -3.61
N LYS A 82 17.95 6.85 -4.34
CA LYS A 82 17.58 6.15 -5.58
C LYS A 82 17.17 4.71 -5.29
N PHE A 83 15.88 4.42 -5.48
CA PHE A 83 15.31 3.08 -5.57
C PHE A 83 14.66 2.88 -6.94
N ASP A 84 14.55 1.65 -7.40
CA ASP A 84 13.79 1.32 -8.60
C ASP A 84 12.29 1.44 -8.34
N THR A 85 11.86 0.99 -7.15
CA THR A 85 10.46 1.09 -6.72
C THR A 85 10.38 1.14 -5.18
N ILE A 86 9.40 1.89 -4.69
CA ILE A 86 8.97 1.90 -3.29
C ILE A 86 7.63 1.18 -3.20
N LEU A 87 7.54 0.15 -2.36
CA LEU A 87 6.31 -0.55 -2.02
C LEU A 87 5.84 -0.14 -0.63
N ILE A 88 4.60 0.36 -0.52
CA ILE A 88 3.94 0.71 0.75
C ILE A 88 2.90 -0.36 1.07
N ASP A 89 3.10 -1.08 2.17
CA ASP A 89 2.14 -2.12 2.63
C ASP A 89 1.81 -1.93 4.13
N CYS A 90 0.61 -1.38 4.41
CA CYS A 90 -0.45 -0.89 3.52
C CYS A 90 -1.09 0.40 4.06
N LEU A 91 -1.81 1.15 3.23
CA LEU A 91 -2.49 2.37 3.67
C LEU A 91 -3.54 2.12 4.75
N THR A 92 -4.24 0.98 4.70
CA THR A 92 -5.25 0.63 5.70
C THR A 92 -4.64 0.50 7.10
N MET A 93 -3.44 -0.08 7.23
CA MET A 93 -2.76 -0.20 8.53
C MET A 93 -2.22 1.17 8.99
N TRP A 94 -1.67 1.98 8.10
CA TRP A 94 -1.33 3.36 8.42
C TRP A 94 -2.56 4.15 8.91
N LEU A 95 -3.69 4.03 8.21
CA LEU A 95 -4.95 4.66 8.62
C LEU A 95 -5.41 4.16 10.00
N THR A 96 -5.29 2.86 10.28
CA THR A 96 -5.61 2.30 11.60
C THR A 96 -4.81 2.98 12.70
N ASN A 97 -3.49 3.12 12.52
CA ASN A 97 -2.61 3.75 13.49
C ASN A 97 -2.98 5.23 13.72
N LYS A 98 -3.32 5.96 12.63
CA LYS A 98 -3.74 7.37 12.70
C LYS A 98 -5.13 7.51 13.32
N PHE A 99 -6.09 6.68 12.94
CA PHE A 99 -7.49 6.73 13.39
C PHE A 99 -7.61 6.56 14.91
N LEU A 100 -6.78 5.72 15.50
CA LEU A 100 -6.76 5.49 16.96
C LEU A 100 -6.13 6.65 17.74
N LYS A 101 -5.26 7.47 17.11
CA LYS A 101 -4.45 8.49 17.78
C LYS A 101 -4.79 9.92 17.38
N ASN A 102 -5.40 10.14 16.20
CA ASN A 102 -5.51 11.49 15.62
C ASN A 102 -6.96 11.84 15.22
N LYS A 103 -7.34 13.10 15.49
CA LYS A 103 -8.65 13.63 15.13
C LYS A 103 -8.69 14.38 13.78
N ASP A 104 -7.52 14.77 13.23
CA ASP A 104 -7.45 15.56 11.99
C ASP A 104 -6.98 14.71 10.78
N LEU A 105 -7.74 13.66 10.49
CA LEU A 105 -7.46 12.76 9.37
C LEU A 105 -7.54 13.44 7.99
N PRO A 106 -8.44 14.40 7.70
CA PRO A 106 -8.45 15.11 6.43
C PRO A 106 -7.13 15.82 6.12
N GLN A 107 -6.49 16.46 7.10
CA GLN A 107 -5.19 17.09 6.92
C GLN A 107 -4.08 16.06 6.67
N GLU A 108 -4.09 14.94 7.40
CA GLU A 108 -3.15 13.84 7.21
C GLU A 108 -3.29 13.22 5.81
N PHE A 109 -4.51 13.06 5.29
CA PHE A 109 -4.75 12.57 3.94
C PHE A 109 -4.17 13.53 2.89
N SER A 110 -4.46 14.82 3.02
CA SER A 110 -3.94 15.84 2.11
C SER A 110 -2.42 15.84 2.08
N ARG A 111 -1.78 15.77 3.25
CA ARG A 111 -0.33 15.70 3.38
C ARG A 111 0.27 14.45 2.73
N LEU A 112 -0.36 13.29 2.95
CA LEU A 112 0.09 12.04 2.31
C LEU A 112 -0.07 12.08 0.80
N VAL A 113 -1.21 12.55 0.29
CA VAL A 113 -1.47 12.67 -1.16
C VAL A 113 -0.44 13.60 -1.81
N GLU A 114 -0.10 14.73 -1.18
CA GLU A 114 0.94 15.64 -1.65
C GLU A 114 2.30 14.95 -1.74
N SER A 115 2.74 14.25 -0.67
CA SER A 115 4.00 13.52 -0.66
C SER A 115 4.05 12.41 -1.72
N VAL A 116 2.92 11.72 -1.95
CA VAL A 116 2.79 10.71 -3.02
C VAL A 116 2.92 11.35 -4.40
N ARG A 117 2.25 12.49 -4.64
CA ARG A 117 2.29 13.22 -5.92
C ARG A 117 3.69 13.75 -6.24
N GLU A 118 4.43 14.21 -5.25
CA GLU A 118 5.78 14.76 -5.41
C GLU A 118 6.87 13.70 -5.52
N GLN A 119 6.55 12.42 -5.30
CA GLN A 119 7.53 11.35 -5.36
C GLN A 119 8.00 11.12 -6.80
N LYS A 120 9.33 11.11 -7.01
CA LYS A 120 9.96 10.92 -8.32
C LYS A 120 10.24 9.45 -8.65
N MET A 121 10.26 8.59 -7.63
CA MET A 121 10.44 7.15 -7.80
C MET A 121 9.09 6.48 -8.03
N LYS A 122 9.14 5.29 -8.60
CA LYS A 122 7.93 4.49 -8.79
C LYS A 122 7.37 4.05 -7.44
N LEU A 123 6.08 4.28 -7.24
CA LEU A 123 5.35 3.85 -6.06
C LEU A 123 4.38 2.72 -6.40
N VAL A 124 4.42 1.68 -5.59
CA VAL A 124 3.37 0.66 -5.51
C VAL A 124 2.75 0.75 -4.13
N ILE A 125 1.47 1.03 -4.06
CA ILE A 125 0.74 1.23 -2.81
C ILE A 125 -0.31 0.15 -2.66
N VAL A 126 -0.29 -0.56 -1.53
CA VAL A 126 -1.29 -1.59 -1.19
C VAL A 126 -2.32 -1.01 -0.23
N THR A 127 -3.58 -1.35 -0.43
CA THR A 127 -4.68 -0.98 0.46
C THR A 127 -5.78 -2.04 0.51
N ASN A 128 -6.56 -2.05 1.59
CA ASN A 128 -7.74 -2.91 1.65
C ASN A 128 -8.98 -2.23 1.06
N GLU A 129 -9.84 -3.05 0.44
CA GLU A 129 -11.22 -2.69 0.17
C GLU A 129 -12.12 -3.21 1.29
N LEU A 130 -12.83 -2.30 1.96
CA LEU A 130 -13.68 -2.61 3.13
C LEU A 130 -15.17 -2.37 2.87
N GLY A 131 -15.53 -1.89 1.68
CA GLY A 131 -16.88 -1.42 1.34
C GLY A 131 -17.86 -2.52 0.93
N TYR A 132 -17.39 -3.70 0.55
CA TYR A 132 -18.24 -4.76 -0.01
C TYR A 132 -18.97 -5.62 1.03
N GLY A 133 -18.68 -5.43 2.32
CA GLY A 133 -19.33 -6.17 3.39
C GLY A 133 -20.66 -5.57 3.83
N ILE A 134 -21.36 -6.28 4.74
CA ILE A 134 -22.54 -5.76 5.44
C ILE A 134 -22.16 -4.47 6.19
N VAL A 135 -23.10 -3.52 6.26
CA VAL A 135 -22.89 -2.28 7.02
C VAL A 135 -22.66 -2.62 8.48
N PRO A 136 -21.50 -2.28 9.08
CA PRO A 136 -21.25 -2.57 10.49
C PRO A 136 -22.27 -1.86 11.41
N ASP A 137 -22.73 -2.53 12.45
CA ASP A 137 -23.61 -1.97 13.49
C ASP A 137 -22.87 -0.96 14.38
N ASN A 138 -21.57 -1.12 14.53
CA ASN A 138 -20.69 -0.25 15.31
C ASN A 138 -20.36 1.05 14.53
N LYS A 139 -20.60 2.20 15.17
CA LYS A 139 -20.34 3.53 14.58
C LYS A 139 -18.88 3.71 14.17
N MET A 140 -17.92 3.34 15.03
CA MET A 140 -16.50 3.47 14.80
C MET A 140 -16.06 2.66 13.56
N ALA A 141 -16.57 1.44 13.42
CA ALA A 141 -16.27 0.60 12.26
C ALA A 141 -16.84 1.19 10.95
N ARG A 142 -18.05 1.81 10.99
CA ARG A 142 -18.60 2.52 9.81
C ARG A 142 -17.75 3.73 9.44
N GLU A 143 -17.32 4.51 10.42
CA GLU A 143 -16.47 5.68 10.22
C GLU A 143 -15.13 5.29 9.61
N PHE A 144 -14.44 4.30 10.17
CA PHE A 144 -13.19 3.76 9.65
C PHE A 144 -13.34 3.26 8.21
N ARG A 145 -14.38 2.47 7.92
CA ARG A 145 -14.68 1.98 6.57
C ARG A 145 -14.83 3.13 5.57
N ASN A 146 -15.57 4.17 5.94
CA ASN A 146 -15.81 5.34 5.09
C ASN A 146 -14.50 6.12 4.84
N LEU A 147 -13.70 6.34 5.89
CA LEU A 147 -12.39 7.00 5.79
C LEU A 147 -11.42 6.21 4.90
N ASN A 148 -11.37 4.89 5.04
CA ASN A 148 -10.55 4.05 4.17
C ASN A 148 -10.99 4.17 2.70
N GLY A 149 -12.29 4.20 2.43
CA GLY A 149 -12.82 4.42 1.09
C GLY A 149 -12.47 5.81 0.53
N GLN A 150 -12.54 6.86 1.34
CA GLN A 150 -12.15 8.22 0.96
C GLN A 150 -10.66 8.32 0.62
N LEU A 151 -9.79 7.74 1.47
CA LEU A 151 -8.35 7.70 1.20
C LEU A 151 -8.04 6.92 -0.08
N ASN A 152 -8.69 5.77 -0.29
CA ASN A 152 -8.54 4.97 -1.51
C ASN A 152 -8.93 5.79 -2.76
N GLN A 153 -10.02 6.56 -2.71
CA GLN A 153 -10.43 7.42 -3.82
C GLN A 153 -9.41 8.51 -4.12
N GLN A 154 -8.86 9.17 -3.10
CA GLN A 154 -7.86 10.22 -3.28
C GLN A 154 -6.57 9.68 -3.93
N ILE A 155 -6.07 8.55 -3.45
CA ILE A 155 -4.87 7.92 -4.03
C ILE A 155 -5.16 7.38 -5.43
N ALA A 156 -6.34 6.79 -5.68
CA ALA A 156 -6.73 6.30 -7.00
C ALA A 156 -6.86 7.42 -8.04
N ALA A 157 -7.25 8.63 -7.62
CA ALA A 157 -7.30 9.80 -8.50
C ALA A 157 -5.90 10.16 -9.02
N GLU A 158 -4.88 10.12 -8.17
CA GLU A 158 -3.48 10.40 -8.52
C GLU A 158 -2.81 9.22 -9.26
N ALA A 159 -3.26 7.98 -9.04
CA ALA A 159 -2.61 6.80 -9.60
C ALA A 159 -2.75 6.71 -11.13
N ASP A 160 -1.66 6.32 -11.81
CA ASP A 160 -1.65 6.00 -13.25
C ASP A 160 -2.25 4.61 -13.51
N LEU A 161 -2.09 3.70 -12.55
CA LEU A 161 -2.55 2.31 -12.62
C LEU A 161 -3.27 1.94 -11.33
N VAL A 162 -4.50 1.43 -11.44
CA VAL A 162 -5.26 0.90 -10.31
C VAL A 162 -5.65 -0.54 -10.61
N ILE A 163 -5.28 -1.45 -9.71
CA ILE A 163 -5.52 -2.88 -9.84
C ILE A 163 -6.31 -3.38 -8.64
N GLN A 164 -7.39 -4.10 -8.90
CA GLN A 164 -8.10 -4.87 -7.89
C GLN A 164 -7.62 -6.32 -7.90
N VAL A 165 -7.30 -6.88 -6.73
CA VAL A 165 -6.92 -8.29 -6.59
C VAL A 165 -8.02 -9.05 -5.86
N VAL A 166 -8.55 -10.08 -6.53
CA VAL A 166 -9.60 -10.97 -6.00
C VAL A 166 -9.15 -12.41 -6.21
N ALA A 167 -9.10 -13.21 -5.14
CA ALA A 167 -8.70 -14.61 -5.20
C ALA A 167 -7.33 -14.83 -5.90
N GLY A 168 -6.37 -13.94 -5.66
CA GLY A 168 -5.04 -13.96 -6.29
C GLY A 168 -5.00 -13.40 -7.72
N LEU A 169 -6.14 -13.11 -8.33
CA LEU A 169 -6.24 -12.66 -9.73
C LEU A 169 -6.33 -11.13 -9.81
N PRO A 170 -5.47 -10.47 -10.61
CA PRO A 170 -5.50 -9.03 -10.81
C PRO A 170 -6.58 -8.63 -11.84
N ARG A 171 -7.30 -7.56 -11.55
CA ARG A 171 -8.20 -6.88 -12.48
C ARG A 171 -7.83 -5.41 -12.57
N THR A 172 -7.51 -4.92 -13.76
CA THR A 172 -7.20 -3.50 -13.98
C THR A 172 -8.48 -2.67 -13.94
N LEU A 173 -8.50 -1.62 -13.10
CA LEU A 173 -9.59 -0.65 -12.98
C LEU A 173 -9.25 0.67 -13.69
N LYS A 174 -7.97 1.07 -13.70
CA LYS A 174 -7.46 2.29 -14.37
C LYS A 174 -6.07 2.00 -14.94
N GLY A 175 -5.77 2.57 -16.10
CA GLY A 175 -4.48 2.39 -16.77
C GLY A 175 -4.34 1.03 -17.47
N SER A 176 -3.09 0.59 -17.67
CA SER A 176 -2.77 -0.67 -18.33
C SER A 176 -1.72 -1.44 -17.53
N LEU A 177 -1.99 -2.69 -17.21
CA LEU A 177 -1.05 -3.55 -16.54
C LEU A 177 0.16 -3.83 -17.44
N PRO A 178 1.40 -3.60 -17.00
CA PRO A 178 2.59 -4.02 -17.73
C PRO A 178 2.55 -5.51 -18.03
N LYS A 179 3.02 -5.92 -19.20
CA LYS A 179 3.21 -7.35 -19.51
C LYS A 179 4.29 -7.90 -18.58
N VAL A 180 3.89 -8.57 -17.53
CA VAL A 180 4.78 -9.37 -16.69
C VAL A 180 4.93 -10.72 -17.38
N SER A 181 6.14 -11.28 -17.44
CA SER A 181 6.33 -12.66 -17.88
C SER A 181 5.45 -13.55 -16.99
N ASN A 182 4.55 -14.31 -17.63
CA ASN A 182 3.59 -15.19 -16.95
C ASN A 182 4.30 -16.29 -16.21
N ASP A 183 4.58 -16.10 -14.94
CA ASP A 183 4.90 -17.16 -13.96
C ASP A 183 4.04 -16.88 -12.70
N TYR A 184 2.73 -17.16 -12.83
CA TYR A 184 1.79 -17.25 -11.71
C TYR A 184 1.50 -18.70 -11.41
#